data_4ca5f9977ee368d3f5640f2bb86d7812
#
_entry.id   4ca5f9977ee368d3f5640f2bb86d7812
#
_cell.length_a   1.000
_cell.length_b   1.000
_cell.length_c   1.000
_cell.angle_alpha   90.00
_cell.angle_beta   90.00
_cell.angle_gamma   90.00
#
_symmetry.space_group_name_H-M   'P 1'
#
loop_
_entity.id
_entity.type
_entity.pdbx_description
1 polymer ?
#
loop_
_entity_poly.entity_id
_entity_poly.type
_entity_poly.pdbx_seq_one_letter_code
_entity_poly.pdbx_strand_id
1 'polypeptide(L)'
;MRIHLINPSDVSFGVAVITPRWLYVLAAATPAQYGDPHLIDETLEPFDASQVQNGDVVGIGIHTANAHRGYQIGRAARERGAFVVFGGIHPTLYPDEAREYGSAHAVVRGDGDLVWAEVVADCTAGRPRDIYEGGRVEGRSFYGGRWDLLPKNRYMWGSVQTVRGCPKHCSFCSVWRTDGQRPRTRDNDDIIEEV
;
A
#
# COMPACT_ATOMS: atom_id res chain seq x y z
N MET A 1 6.63 -15.51 10.49
CA MET A 1 6.62 -14.32 9.64
C MET A 1 5.17 -13.91 9.42
N ARG A 2 4.88 -12.65 9.65
CA ARG A 2 3.57 -12.02 9.33
C ARG A 2 3.80 -10.90 8.31
N ILE A 3 2.73 -10.57 7.59
CA ILE A 3 2.71 -9.41 6.71
C ILE A 3 1.83 -8.34 7.36
N HIS A 4 2.35 -7.14 7.50
CA HIS A 4 1.61 -5.98 8.00
C HIS A 4 1.49 -4.97 6.86
N LEU A 5 0.29 -4.48 6.61
CA LEU A 5 0.02 -3.40 5.66
C LEU A 5 -0.48 -2.19 6.42
N ILE A 6 0.21 -1.07 6.30
CA ILE A 6 -0.02 0.09 7.17
C ILE A 6 -0.35 1.34 6.35
N ASN A 7 -1.50 1.93 6.63
CA ASN A 7 -1.90 3.26 6.16
C ASN A 7 -1.58 4.30 7.24
N PRO A 8 -0.51 5.10 7.09
CA PRO A 8 -0.09 6.05 8.11
C PRO A 8 -1.04 7.23 8.29
N SER A 9 -1.26 7.63 9.55
CA SER A 9 -1.93 8.87 9.91
C SER A 9 -1.37 9.43 11.21
N ASP A 10 -1.22 10.76 11.30
CA ASP A 10 -0.78 11.42 12.53
C ASP A 10 -1.88 11.45 13.59
N VAL A 11 -3.11 11.15 13.22
CA VAL A 11 -4.28 11.21 14.12
C VAL A 11 -5.16 9.99 13.92
N SER A 12 -5.55 9.38 15.04
CA SER A 12 -6.49 8.24 15.08
C SER A 12 -7.80 8.68 15.73
N PHE A 13 -8.90 8.51 15.01
CA PHE A 13 -10.25 8.91 15.46
C PHE A 13 -11.13 7.72 15.85
N GLY A 14 -10.66 6.49 15.62
CA GLY A 14 -11.45 5.28 15.83
C GLY A 14 -12.48 4.98 14.74
N VAL A 15 -12.79 5.96 13.91
CA VAL A 15 -13.62 5.85 12.70
C VAL A 15 -12.99 6.68 11.59
N ALA A 16 -13.16 6.29 10.35
CA ALA A 16 -12.64 7.00 9.21
C ALA A 16 -13.72 7.31 8.17
N VAL A 17 -13.51 8.38 7.39
CA VAL A 17 -14.46 8.82 6.37
C VAL A 17 -14.45 7.87 5.18
N ILE A 18 -13.26 7.54 4.67
CA ILE A 18 -13.09 6.73 3.45
C ILE A 18 -12.18 5.55 3.74
N THR A 19 -12.57 4.38 3.24
CA THR A 19 -11.76 3.17 3.30
C THR A 19 -10.48 3.32 2.47
N PRO A 20 -9.29 3.07 3.03
CA PRO A 20 -8.04 3.05 2.27
C PRO A 20 -7.95 1.76 1.44
N ARG A 21 -8.61 1.77 0.27
CA ARG A 21 -8.81 0.61 -0.60
C ARG A 21 -7.52 -0.17 -0.87
N TRP A 22 -6.39 0.53 -1.00
CA TRP A 22 -5.11 -0.09 -1.31
C TRP A 22 -4.66 -1.17 -0.31
N LEU A 23 -5.02 -1.05 0.98
CA LEU A 23 -4.76 -2.08 2.00
C LEU A 23 -5.42 -3.40 1.59
N TYR A 24 -6.68 -3.35 1.21
CA TYR A 24 -7.50 -4.52 0.85
C TYR A 24 -7.09 -5.10 -0.50
N VAL A 25 -6.63 -4.25 -1.43
CA VAL A 25 -6.08 -4.68 -2.72
C VAL A 25 -4.77 -5.43 -2.54
N LEU A 26 -3.84 -4.92 -1.73
CA LEU A 26 -2.59 -5.65 -1.45
C LEU A 26 -2.85 -6.90 -0.59
N ALA A 27 -3.88 -6.90 0.24
CA ALA A 27 -4.31 -8.12 0.92
C ALA A 27 -4.74 -9.19 -0.10
N ALA A 28 -5.50 -8.82 -1.14
CA ALA A 28 -5.87 -9.72 -2.22
C ALA A 28 -4.67 -10.18 -3.06
N ALA A 29 -3.68 -9.32 -3.26
CA ALA A 29 -2.44 -9.65 -3.96
C ALA A 29 -1.43 -10.44 -3.11
N THR A 30 -1.68 -10.60 -1.81
CA THR A 30 -0.82 -11.37 -0.92
C THR A 30 -1.03 -12.86 -1.15
N PRO A 31 0.02 -13.65 -1.49
CA PRO A 31 -0.14 -15.09 -1.72
C PRO A 31 -0.64 -15.81 -0.47
N ALA A 32 -1.63 -16.70 -0.65
CA ALA A 32 -2.33 -17.42 0.43
C ALA A 32 -1.40 -18.20 1.37
N GLN A 33 -0.24 -18.62 0.90
CA GLN A 33 0.76 -19.32 1.70
C GLN A 33 1.33 -18.50 2.87
N TYR A 34 1.18 -17.19 2.84
CA TYR A 34 1.62 -16.28 3.91
C TYR A 34 0.50 -15.95 4.91
N GLY A 35 -0.71 -16.45 4.67
CA GLY A 35 -1.91 -16.13 5.46
C GLY A 35 -2.44 -14.73 5.17
N ASP A 36 -3.46 -14.32 5.91
CA ASP A 36 -4.04 -13.00 5.79
C ASP A 36 -3.11 -11.94 6.39
N PRO A 37 -2.82 -10.84 5.67
CA PRO A 37 -2.03 -9.76 6.21
C PRO A 37 -2.77 -9.03 7.33
N HIS A 38 -2.03 -8.52 8.30
CA HIS A 38 -2.54 -7.62 9.34
C HIS A 38 -2.68 -6.22 8.75
N LEU A 39 -3.92 -5.76 8.59
CA LEU A 39 -4.23 -4.44 8.02
C LEU A 39 -4.33 -3.42 9.14
N ILE A 40 -3.53 -2.36 9.07
CA ILE A 40 -3.46 -1.29 10.06
C ILE A 40 -3.75 0.04 9.36
N ASP A 41 -4.87 0.64 9.71
CA ASP A 41 -5.19 2.00 9.31
C ASP A 41 -5.08 2.93 10.52
N GLU A 42 -4.05 3.77 10.55
CA GLU A 42 -3.82 4.69 11.67
C GLU A 42 -4.92 5.75 11.83
N THR A 43 -5.81 5.93 10.86
CA THR A 43 -7.01 6.74 11.10
C THR A 43 -7.97 6.08 12.09
N LEU A 44 -7.91 4.75 12.24
CA LEU A 44 -8.71 3.97 13.18
C LEU A 44 -8.02 3.73 14.51
N GLU A 45 -6.75 3.32 14.46
CA GLU A 45 -5.95 2.99 15.63
C GLU A 45 -4.45 3.18 15.35
N PRO A 46 -3.66 3.65 16.30
CA PRO A 46 -2.24 3.89 16.08
C PRO A 46 -1.49 2.56 15.87
N PHE A 47 -0.44 2.61 15.05
CA PHE A 47 0.47 1.49 14.87
C PHE A 47 1.22 1.19 16.18
N ASP A 48 1.19 -0.08 16.57
CA ASP A 48 1.95 -0.60 17.71
C ASP A 48 3.13 -1.46 17.22
N ALA A 49 4.34 -0.91 17.29
CA ALA A 49 5.55 -1.59 16.88
C ALA A 49 5.84 -2.88 17.69
N SER A 50 5.26 -3.04 18.88
CA SER A 50 5.46 -4.25 19.71
C SER A 50 4.87 -5.51 19.06
N GLN A 51 3.91 -5.35 18.16
CA GLN A 51 3.30 -6.44 17.41
C GLN A 51 4.16 -6.95 16.25
N VAL A 52 5.19 -6.20 15.86
CA VAL A 52 6.12 -6.58 14.79
C VAL A 52 7.23 -7.45 15.35
N GLN A 53 7.52 -8.53 14.64
CA GLN A 53 8.57 -9.49 14.99
C GLN A 53 9.69 -9.50 13.96
N ASN A 54 10.85 -10.00 14.37
CA ASN A 54 11.98 -10.17 13.46
C ASN A 54 11.60 -11.09 12.27
N GLY A 55 11.92 -10.63 11.07
CA GLY A 55 11.60 -11.33 9.84
C GLY A 55 10.19 -11.08 9.28
N ASP A 56 9.35 -10.29 9.96
CA ASP A 56 8.07 -9.86 9.39
C ASP A 56 8.26 -8.93 8.19
N VAL A 57 7.25 -8.83 7.33
CA VAL A 57 7.22 -7.87 6.20
C VAL A 57 6.24 -6.76 6.53
N VAL A 58 6.68 -5.51 6.47
CA VAL A 58 5.88 -4.32 6.77
C VAL A 58 5.78 -3.47 5.51
N GLY A 59 4.63 -3.51 4.85
CA GLY A 59 4.28 -2.68 3.69
C GLY A 59 3.61 -1.39 4.13
N ILE A 60 4.16 -0.24 3.75
CA ILE A 60 3.70 1.08 4.15
C ILE A 60 3.33 1.89 2.90
N GLY A 61 2.05 2.25 2.77
CA GLY A 61 1.57 3.06 1.66
C GLY A 61 1.51 4.54 2.03
N ILE A 62 2.33 5.37 1.37
CA ILE A 62 2.39 6.80 1.68
C ILE A 62 2.12 7.70 0.48
N HIS A 63 1.50 8.82 0.77
CA HIS A 63 1.45 10.01 -0.05
C HIS A 63 2.23 11.15 0.64
N THR A 64 2.43 12.28 -0.03
CA THR A 64 3.30 13.35 0.50
C THR A 64 2.87 13.87 1.88
N ALA A 65 1.57 13.97 2.14
CA ALA A 65 1.09 14.53 3.40
C ALA A 65 1.33 13.61 4.62
N ASN A 66 1.40 12.28 4.44
CA ASN A 66 1.67 11.32 5.53
C ASN A 66 3.06 10.68 5.48
N ALA A 67 3.94 11.16 4.59
CA ALA A 67 5.26 10.57 4.39
C ALA A 67 6.10 10.58 5.67
N HIS A 68 6.10 11.68 6.40
CA HIS A 68 6.85 11.81 7.66
C HIS A 68 6.41 10.75 8.70
N ARG A 69 5.10 10.56 8.86
CA ARG A 69 4.56 9.52 9.75
C ARG A 69 4.94 8.13 9.25
N GLY A 70 4.83 7.87 7.95
CA GLY A 70 5.26 6.61 7.35
C GLY A 70 6.73 6.31 7.63
N TYR A 71 7.61 7.30 7.54
CA TYR A 71 9.04 7.12 7.85
C TYR A 71 9.30 6.79 9.33
N GLN A 72 8.55 7.37 10.25
CA GLN A 72 8.62 7.00 11.68
C GLN A 72 8.24 5.52 11.88
N ILE A 73 7.16 5.07 11.26
CA ILE A 73 6.71 3.67 11.30
C ILE A 73 7.78 2.75 10.71
N GLY A 74 8.33 3.11 9.54
CA GLY A 74 9.37 2.32 8.88
C GLY A 74 10.60 2.11 9.77
N ARG A 75 11.10 3.17 10.40
CA ARG A 75 12.21 3.06 11.36
C ARG A 75 11.88 2.15 12.53
N ALA A 76 10.70 2.36 13.15
CA ALA A 76 10.27 1.53 14.28
C ALA A 76 10.13 0.04 13.92
N ALA A 77 9.58 -0.25 12.74
CA ALA A 77 9.49 -1.62 12.23
C ALA A 77 10.87 -2.22 11.95
N ARG A 78 11.79 -1.43 11.38
CA ARG A 78 13.17 -1.86 11.13
C ARG A 78 13.93 -2.20 12.41
N GLU A 79 13.77 -1.41 13.45
CA GLU A 79 14.36 -1.65 14.78
C GLU A 79 13.87 -2.98 15.39
N ARG A 80 12.67 -3.44 15.00
CA ARG A 80 12.12 -4.74 15.38
C ARG A 80 12.62 -5.90 14.51
N GLY A 81 13.44 -5.61 13.49
CA GLY A 81 14.02 -6.60 12.57
C GLY A 81 13.09 -7.00 11.41
N ALA A 82 12.07 -6.22 11.12
CA ALA A 82 11.20 -6.47 9.98
C ALA A 82 11.81 -5.99 8.65
N PHE A 83 11.37 -6.58 7.56
CA PHE A 83 11.60 -6.07 6.21
C PHE A 83 10.61 -4.93 5.92
N VAL A 84 11.12 -3.73 5.70
CA VAL A 84 10.31 -2.52 5.47
C VAL A 84 10.22 -2.23 3.98
N VAL A 85 9.00 -2.13 3.47
CA VAL A 85 8.68 -1.87 2.06
C VAL A 85 7.78 -0.65 1.96
N PHE A 86 8.21 0.36 1.19
CA PHE A 86 7.37 1.53 0.91
C PHE A 86 6.75 1.45 -0.48
N GLY A 87 5.50 1.91 -0.58
CA GLY A 87 4.79 2.08 -1.85
C GLY A 87 3.86 3.29 -1.80
N GLY A 88 3.17 3.53 -2.91
CA GLY A 88 2.26 4.65 -3.07
C GLY A 88 2.84 5.82 -3.87
N ILE A 89 2.11 6.92 -3.92
CA ILE A 89 2.44 8.07 -4.78
C ILE A 89 3.78 8.70 -4.41
N HIS A 90 4.03 8.88 -3.12
CA HIS A 90 5.25 9.58 -2.69
C HIS A 90 6.53 8.79 -2.97
N PRO A 91 6.66 7.49 -2.61
CA PRO A 91 7.85 6.71 -2.95
C PRO A 91 8.02 6.45 -4.45
N THR A 92 6.93 6.49 -5.23
CA THR A 92 7.02 6.43 -6.69
C THR A 92 7.75 7.65 -7.26
N LEU A 93 7.54 8.83 -6.67
CA LEU A 93 8.15 10.09 -7.11
C LEU A 93 9.51 10.34 -6.46
N TYR A 94 9.68 9.93 -5.21
CA TYR A 94 10.85 10.21 -4.37
C TYR A 94 11.32 8.91 -3.67
N PRO A 95 11.80 7.91 -4.42
CA PRO A 95 12.16 6.60 -3.86
C PRO A 95 13.34 6.69 -2.86
N ASP A 96 14.28 7.58 -3.10
CA ASP A 96 15.46 7.74 -2.25
C ASP A 96 15.11 8.27 -0.86
N GLU A 97 14.10 9.15 -0.75
CA GLU A 97 13.62 9.64 0.53
C GLU A 97 13.09 8.51 1.42
N ALA A 98 12.32 7.58 0.85
CA ALA A 98 11.80 6.43 1.59
C ALA A 98 12.93 5.51 2.11
N ARG A 99 14.01 5.37 1.34
CA ARG A 99 15.20 4.60 1.74
C ARG A 99 15.99 5.30 2.82
N GLU A 100 16.23 6.60 2.65
CA GLU A 100 17.06 7.39 3.56
C GLU A 100 16.35 7.66 4.89
N TYR A 101 15.11 8.17 4.84
CA TYR A 101 14.40 8.62 6.05
C TYR A 101 13.47 7.56 6.65
N GLY A 102 12.98 6.62 5.83
CA GLY A 102 12.06 5.56 6.23
C GLY A 102 12.73 4.24 6.59
N SER A 103 14.05 4.13 6.38
CA SER A 103 14.82 2.89 6.56
C SER A 103 14.27 1.73 5.72
N ALA A 104 13.78 2.01 4.50
CA ALA A 104 13.25 1.00 3.61
C ALA A 104 14.31 -0.03 3.22
N HIS A 105 13.91 -1.31 3.16
CA HIS A 105 14.65 -2.34 2.46
C HIS A 105 14.31 -2.34 0.97
N ALA A 106 13.08 -1.96 0.65
CA ALA A 106 12.59 -1.94 -0.72
C ALA A 106 11.59 -0.80 -0.94
N VAL A 107 11.52 -0.31 -2.17
CA VAL A 107 10.52 0.64 -2.63
C VAL A 107 9.82 0.06 -3.86
N VAL A 108 8.48 0.08 -3.84
CA VAL A 108 7.64 -0.26 -4.99
C VAL A 108 7.21 1.02 -5.69
N ARG A 109 7.59 1.19 -6.96
CA ARG A 109 7.25 2.34 -7.79
C ARG A 109 6.13 1.97 -8.77
N GLY A 110 5.16 2.85 -8.92
CA GLY A 110 3.99 2.61 -9.76
C GLY A 110 2.94 1.70 -9.10
N ASP A 111 2.24 0.92 -9.90
CA ASP A 111 1.18 0.02 -9.44
C ASP A 111 1.78 -1.21 -8.73
N GLY A 112 1.59 -1.33 -7.42
CA GLY A 112 2.17 -2.41 -6.62
C GLY A 112 1.50 -3.77 -6.76
N ASP A 113 0.30 -3.82 -7.29
CA ASP A 113 -0.61 -4.98 -7.26
C ASP A 113 0.04 -6.27 -7.76
N LEU A 114 0.66 -6.25 -8.95
CA LEU A 114 1.22 -7.45 -9.57
C LEU A 114 2.62 -7.83 -9.07
N VAL A 115 3.36 -6.88 -8.52
CA VAL A 115 4.73 -7.14 -8.03
C VAL A 115 4.77 -7.47 -6.54
N TRP A 116 3.67 -7.26 -5.83
CA TRP A 116 3.61 -7.48 -4.38
C TRP A 116 3.99 -8.91 -3.96
N ALA A 117 3.50 -9.90 -4.70
CA ALA A 117 3.84 -11.30 -4.42
C ALA A 117 5.35 -11.57 -4.53
N GLU A 118 6.02 -10.98 -5.51
CA GLU A 118 7.48 -11.06 -5.68
C GLU A 118 8.22 -10.35 -4.54
N VAL A 119 7.76 -9.14 -4.17
CA VAL A 119 8.33 -8.39 -3.04
C VAL A 119 8.30 -9.21 -1.75
N VAL A 120 7.15 -9.82 -1.44
CA VAL A 120 7.01 -10.66 -0.24
C VAL A 120 7.91 -11.88 -0.31
N ALA A 121 8.00 -12.54 -1.46
CA ALA A 121 8.87 -13.70 -1.65
C ALA A 121 10.35 -13.35 -1.45
N ASP A 122 10.82 -12.24 -2.02
CA ASP A 122 12.21 -11.80 -1.89
C ASP A 122 12.55 -11.38 -0.44
N CYS A 123 11.62 -10.69 0.24
CA CYS A 123 11.76 -10.39 1.68
C CYS A 123 11.86 -11.68 2.51
N THR A 124 10.99 -12.66 2.23
CA THR A 124 11.01 -13.96 2.92
C THR A 124 12.32 -14.70 2.70
N ALA A 125 12.90 -14.56 1.51
CA ALA A 125 14.20 -15.15 1.19
C ALA A 125 15.39 -14.36 1.77
N GLY A 126 15.14 -13.24 2.47
CA GLY A 126 16.17 -12.38 3.06
C GLY A 126 16.97 -11.55 2.04
N ARG A 127 16.47 -11.38 0.83
CA ARG A 127 17.18 -10.69 -0.26
C ARG A 127 16.25 -9.78 -1.09
N PRO A 128 15.56 -8.82 -0.47
CA PRO A 128 14.76 -7.87 -1.22
C PRO A 128 15.63 -7.01 -2.13
N ARG A 129 15.11 -6.65 -3.30
CA ARG A 129 15.71 -5.64 -4.17
C ARG A 129 15.41 -4.24 -3.62
N ASP A 130 16.28 -3.29 -3.91
CA ASP A 130 16.09 -1.89 -3.51
C ASP A 130 14.84 -1.27 -4.11
N ILE A 131 14.54 -1.58 -5.38
CA ILE A 131 13.40 -1.04 -6.13
C ILE A 131 12.70 -2.17 -6.90
N TYR A 132 11.38 -2.16 -6.83
CA TYR A 132 10.48 -2.98 -7.66
C TYR A 132 9.66 -2.05 -8.55
N GLU A 133 9.70 -2.28 -9.85
CA GLU A 133 8.94 -1.51 -10.83
C GLU A 133 7.59 -2.19 -11.08
N GLY A 134 6.53 -1.70 -10.44
CA GLY A 134 5.15 -2.17 -10.64
C GLY A 134 4.54 -1.71 -11.96
N GLY A 135 5.14 -0.68 -12.56
CA GLY A 135 4.70 -0.15 -13.85
C GLY A 135 3.30 0.46 -13.80
N ARG A 136 2.52 0.17 -14.85
CA ARG A 136 1.14 0.62 -15.02
C ARG A 136 0.27 -0.55 -15.43
N VAL A 137 -0.41 -1.14 -14.47
CA VAL A 137 -1.26 -2.33 -14.65
C VAL A 137 -2.49 -1.99 -15.51
N GLU A 138 -2.85 -2.83 -16.47
CA GLU A 138 -4.08 -2.68 -17.26
C GLU A 138 -5.32 -2.96 -16.41
N GLY A 139 -6.46 -2.28 -16.73
CA GLY A 139 -7.66 -2.31 -15.91
C GLY A 139 -8.21 -3.70 -15.62
N ARG A 140 -8.16 -4.61 -16.62
CA ARG A 140 -8.54 -6.02 -16.47
C ARG A 140 -7.69 -6.83 -15.47
N SER A 141 -6.55 -6.29 -15.06
CA SER A 141 -5.65 -6.93 -14.10
C SER A 141 -5.70 -6.26 -12.72
N PHE A 142 -6.64 -5.34 -12.49
CA PHE A 142 -6.80 -4.74 -11.17
C PHE A 142 -7.40 -5.76 -10.21
N TYR A 143 -6.76 -5.93 -9.07
CA TYR A 143 -7.33 -6.73 -7.98
C TYR A 143 -8.58 -6.07 -7.40
N GLY A 144 -9.59 -6.86 -7.07
CA GLY A 144 -10.64 -6.49 -6.12
C GLY A 144 -10.07 -6.37 -4.71
N GLY A 145 -10.83 -5.80 -3.79
CA GLY A 145 -10.41 -5.72 -2.38
C GLY A 145 -10.82 -6.98 -1.59
N ARG A 146 -10.02 -7.37 -0.60
CA ARG A 146 -10.39 -8.36 0.43
C ARG A 146 -11.33 -7.72 1.46
N TRP A 147 -12.57 -7.43 1.02
CA TRP A 147 -13.58 -6.74 1.83
C TRP A 147 -14.08 -7.57 3.01
N ASP A 148 -13.84 -8.87 2.99
CA ASP A 148 -14.04 -9.77 4.13
C ASP A 148 -13.18 -9.41 5.35
N LEU A 149 -12.05 -8.71 5.12
CA LEU A 149 -11.17 -8.19 6.19
C LEU A 149 -11.58 -6.80 6.69
N LEU A 150 -12.63 -6.20 6.13
CA LEU A 150 -13.06 -4.85 6.50
C LEU A 150 -13.68 -4.82 7.90
N PRO A 151 -13.18 -3.98 8.83
CA PRO A 151 -13.78 -3.87 10.15
C PRO A 151 -15.16 -3.21 10.08
N LYS A 152 -16.16 -3.84 10.71
CA LYS A 152 -17.55 -3.38 10.68
C LYS A 152 -17.69 -2.03 11.36
N ASN A 153 -18.46 -1.12 10.72
CA ASN A 153 -18.84 0.19 11.27
C ASN A 153 -17.65 1.12 11.64
N ARG A 154 -16.49 0.93 11.02
CA ARG A 154 -15.32 1.79 11.27
C ARG A 154 -15.09 2.81 10.14
N TYR A 155 -15.71 2.63 8.99
CA TYR A 155 -15.66 3.54 7.86
C TYR A 155 -17.05 4.05 7.49
N MET A 156 -17.15 5.34 7.15
CA MET A 156 -18.42 5.94 6.71
C MET A 156 -18.74 5.58 5.25
N TRP A 157 -17.71 5.49 4.41
CA TRP A 157 -17.84 5.24 2.97
C TRP A 157 -16.89 4.15 2.51
N GLY A 158 -17.42 3.25 1.68
CA GLY A 158 -16.61 2.33 0.89
C GLY A 158 -15.86 3.07 -0.24
N SER A 159 -14.89 2.40 -0.82
CA SER A 159 -14.12 2.93 -1.96
C SER A 159 -13.99 1.86 -3.03
N VAL A 160 -14.49 2.13 -4.21
CA VAL A 160 -14.29 1.30 -5.41
C VAL A 160 -13.48 2.07 -6.44
N GLN A 161 -12.53 1.40 -7.08
CA GLN A 161 -11.72 2.00 -8.12
C GLN A 161 -12.21 1.55 -9.50
N THR A 162 -12.58 2.51 -10.33
CA THR A 162 -13.07 2.26 -11.70
C THR A 162 -12.01 2.53 -12.76
N VAL A 163 -11.03 3.38 -12.44
CA VAL A 163 -10.01 3.83 -13.40
C VAL A 163 -8.72 4.23 -12.70
N ARG A 164 -7.58 4.02 -13.35
CA ARG A 164 -6.28 4.63 -13.03
C ARG A 164 -5.80 5.44 -14.23
N GLY A 165 -5.06 6.51 -13.95
CA GLY A 165 -4.58 7.45 -14.97
C GLY A 165 -5.58 8.56 -15.28
N CYS A 166 -5.07 9.69 -15.78
CA CYS A 166 -5.87 10.87 -16.08
C CYS A 166 -5.34 11.58 -17.33
N PRO A 167 -6.17 11.88 -18.34
CA PRO A 167 -5.72 12.53 -19.57
C PRO A 167 -5.34 14.01 -19.38
N LYS A 168 -5.66 14.57 -18.21
CA LYS A 168 -5.31 15.96 -17.88
C LYS A 168 -3.88 16.08 -17.39
N HIS A 169 -3.30 17.29 -17.59
CA HIS A 169 -1.94 17.62 -17.20
C HIS A 169 -1.95 18.83 -16.25
N CYS A 170 -2.69 18.72 -15.14
CA CYS A 170 -2.79 19.77 -14.15
C CYS A 170 -1.46 19.97 -13.43
N SER A 171 -0.99 21.19 -13.30
CA SER A 171 0.33 21.54 -12.73
C SER A 171 0.50 21.09 -11.26
N PHE A 172 -0.59 21.06 -10.51
CA PHE A 172 -0.61 20.67 -9.10
C PHE A 172 -0.81 19.17 -8.86
N CYS A 173 -1.15 18.37 -9.88
CA CYS A 173 -1.56 16.99 -9.74
C CYS A 173 -0.43 16.03 -10.12
N SER A 174 -0.19 15.03 -9.27
CA SER A 174 0.82 13.99 -9.52
C SER A 174 0.31 12.80 -10.35
N VAL A 175 -1.00 12.61 -10.47
CA VAL A 175 -1.61 11.41 -11.09
C VAL A 175 -1.08 11.14 -12.50
N TRP A 176 -0.94 12.16 -13.33
CA TRP A 176 -0.41 12.00 -14.69
C TRP A 176 1.06 11.53 -14.72
N ARG A 177 1.82 11.76 -13.65
CA ARG A 177 3.19 11.27 -13.48
C ARG A 177 3.22 9.83 -12.95
N THR A 178 2.44 9.53 -11.93
CA THR A 178 2.41 8.21 -11.29
C THR A 178 1.62 7.20 -12.12
N ASP A 179 0.36 7.51 -12.41
CA ASP A 179 -0.57 6.59 -13.06
C ASP A 179 -0.61 6.75 -14.59
N GLY A 180 -0.03 7.86 -15.10
CA GLY A 180 0.02 8.19 -16.52
C GLY A 180 -1.21 8.91 -17.04
N GLN A 181 -1.12 9.32 -18.32
CA GLN A 181 -2.15 10.11 -18.99
C GLN A 181 -3.19 9.26 -19.74
N ARG A 182 -2.94 7.97 -19.92
CA ARG A 182 -3.91 7.03 -20.49
C ARG A 182 -4.80 6.47 -19.39
N PRO A 183 -6.11 6.75 -19.38
CA PRO A 183 -7.05 6.09 -18.47
C PRO A 183 -7.07 4.58 -18.72
N ARG A 184 -6.95 3.79 -17.64
CA ARG A 184 -7.00 2.33 -17.66
C ARG A 184 -8.22 1.93 -16.84
N THR A 185 -9.32 1.62 -17.52
CA THR A 185 -10.62 1.31 -16.91
C THR A 185 -10.71 -0.17 -16.57
N ARG A 186 -11.38 -0.46 -15.46
CA ARG A 186 -11.85 -1.83 -15.13
C ARG A 186 -13.09 -2.17 -15.96
N ASP A 187 -13.33 -3.46 -16.09
CA ASP A 187 -14.58 -3.93 -16.64
C ASP A 187 -15.74 -3.62 -15.69
N ASN A 188 -16.90 -3.30 -16.27
CA ASN A 188 -18.07 -2.92 -15.46
C ASN A 188 -18.55 -4.08 -14.59
N ASP A 189 -18.49 -5.31 -15.08
CA ASP A 189 -18.92 -6.49 -14.34
C ASP A 189 -18.05 -6.70 -13.09
N ASP A 190 -16.73 -6.53 -13.18
CA ASP A 190 -15.80 -6.60 -12.03
C ASP A 190 -16.09 -5.50 -11.00
N ILE A 191 -16.51 -4.32 -11.46
CA ILE A 191 -16.88 -3.20 -10.57
C ILE A 191 -18.19 -3.51 -9.84
N ILE A 192 -19.18 -4.04 -10.56
CA ILE A 192 -20.50 -4.37 -10.00
C ILE A 192 -20.38 -5.52 -8.99
N GLU A 193 -19.53 -6.52 -9.28
CA GLU A 193 -19.31 -7.63 -8.35
C GLU A 193 -18.61 -7.19 -7.05
N GLU A 194 -17.78 -6.13 -7.13
CA GLU A 194 -17.08 -5.59 -5.95
C GLU A 194 -17.99 -4.74 -5.04
N VAL A 195 -19.10 -4.20 -5.53
CA VAL A 195 -20.01 -3.29 -4.79
C VAL A 195 -21.14 -4.06 -4.10
#